data_2b17555af6b03c4e93ecf88934988286
#
_entry.id   2b17555af6b03c4e93ecf88934988286
#
_cell.length_a   1.000
_cell.length_b   1.000
_cell.length_c   1.000
_cell.angle_alpha   90.00
_cell.angle_beta   90.00
_cell.angle_gamma   90.00
#
_symmetry.space_group_name_H-M   'P 1'
#
loop_
_entity.id
_entity.type
_entity.pdbx_description
1 polymer ?
#
loop_
_entity_poly.entity_id
_entity_poly.type
_entity_poly.pdbx_seq_one_letter_code
_entity_poly.pdbx_strand_id
1 'polypeptide(L)'
;MGGRGGAAGGAAQRGGAAGGARPALAIDVGGTKLAAATIEPGGRLIARRQVPTPGDLDSEGLWRTLDALVQRLLDAAGVAAPDELAGVGAGCGGPMQWPAGVVSPLNIPVWRSFPLRERLQERFGGIPVRVHNDAICAVAGEHWRGAGRGRGNVLGMVVSTGVGGGLILDSRVISGASGNAGHIGHVVVEPVGGPLCSCGARGCLEAIARGPALVAWAQRAGWRQGQPDATAKDLADDGAQGHPVGMAAMRRAGRALGIAIASAAHLCDLEVVSIGGGLSQAGHILFDPLEETLHAHAKLAFVRDLTVVPAALGQNAGLVGAAALIFAANRYWTGD
;
A
#
# COMPACT_ATOMS: atom_id res chain seq x y z
N MET A 1 -25.04 -34.58 69.49
CA MET A 1 -23.88 -33.74 69.71
C MET A 1 -23.07 -33.74 68.43
N GLY A 2 -23.19 -32.88 67.57
CA GLY A 2 -22.82 -31.47 67.62
C GLY A 2 -21.58 -31.31 66.69
N GLY A 3 -21.77 -31.11 65.38
CA GLY A 3 -20.69 -30.89 64.46
C GLY A 3 -21.05 -29.74 63.50
N ARG A 4 -20.37 -28.64 63.66
CA ARG A 4 -20.59 -27.38 62.90
C ARG A 4 -20.01 -27.48 61.47
N GLY A 5 -20.80 -27.11 60.53
CA GLY A 5 -20.40 -26.90 59.12
C GLY A 5 -19.52 -25.67 58.96
N GLY A 6 -18.44 -25.82 58.20
CA GLY A 6 -17.61 -24.76 57.71
C GLY A 6 -17.93 -24.48 56.24
N ALA A 7 -18.47 -23.33 55.93
CA ALA A 7 -18.66 -22.86 54.56
C ALA A 7 -17.33 -22.40 53.99
N ALA A 8 -16.79 -23.14 53.01
CA ALA A 8 -15.66 -22.71 52.21
C ALA A 8 -16.17 -21.82 51.09
N GLY A 9 -15.87 -20.51 51.16
CA GLY A 9 -16.09 -19.57 50.08
C GLY A 9 -15.20 -19.88 48.89
N GLY A 10 -15.81 -20.30 47.78
CA GLY A 10 -15.14 -20.47 46.50
C GLY A 10 -14.77 -19.09 45.92
N ALA A 11 -13.51 -18.73 46.03
CA ALA A 11 -12.95 -17.62 45.23
C ALA A 11 -12.93 -18.05 43.77
N ALA A 12 -13.79 -17.43 42.97
CA ALA A 12 -13.76 -17.57 41.52
C ALA A 12 -12.39 -17.03 41.04
N GLN A 13 -11.50 -17.94 40.71
CA GLN A 13 -10.29 -17.62 39.96
C GLN A 13 -10.73 -17.03 38.61
N ARG A 14 -10.56 -15.71 38.45
CA ARG A 14 -10.59 -15.05 37.13
C ARG A 14 -9.48 -15.73 36.30
N GLY A 15 -9.88 -16.48 35.32
CA GLY A 15 -8.97 -17.11 34.35
C GLY A 15 -8.03 -16.06 33.76
N GLY A 16 -6.75 -16.18 34.10
CA GLY A 16 -5.70 -15.36 33.49
C GLY A 16 -5.78 -15.56 31.98
N ALA A 17 -5.98 -14.49 31.24
CA ALA A 17 -5.88 -14.48 29.80
C ALA A 17 -4.49 -15.04 29.46
N ALA A 18 -4.46 -16.15 28.71
CA ALA A 18 -3.24 -16.68 28.13
C ALA A 18 -2.54 -15.52 27.43
N GLY A 19 -1.26 -15.25 27.77
CA GLY A 19 -0.50 -14.12 27.27
C GLY A 19 -0.27 -14.22 25.75
N GLY A 20 -1.29 -13.93 24.97
CA GLY A 20 -1.21 -13.77 23.52
C GLY A 20 -0.33 -12.55 23.20
N ALA A 21 0.56 -12.69 22.24
CA ALA A 21 1.40 -11.58 21.82
C ALA A 21 0.50 -10.40 21.36
N ARG A 22 0.80 -9.19 21.85
CA ARG A 22 0.02 -7.98 21.55
C ARG A 22 -0.06 -7.72 20.05
N PRO A 23 -1.25 -7.45 19.48
CA PRO A 23 -1.37 -7.10 18.06
C PRO A 23 -0.84 -5.69 17.79
N ALA A 24 -0.49 -5.38 16.55
CA ALA A 24 -0.28 -4.01 16.10
C ALA A 24 -1.58 -3.44 15.54
N LEU A 25 -1.83 -2.15 15.78
CA LEU A 25 -2.80 -1.38 15.02
C LEU A 25 -2.14 -0.95 13.70
N ALA A 26 -2.74 -1.33 12.59
CA ALA A 26 -2.32 -0.95 11.25
C ALA A 26 -3.36 0.00 10.64
N ILE A 27 -2.90 1.09 10.04
CA ILE A 27 -3.73 2.13 9.43
C ILE A 27 -3.27 2.34 7.98
N ASP A 28 -4.22 2.50 7.06
CA ASP A 28 -3.99 2.81 5.65
C ASP A 28 -4.88 4.01 5.25
N VAL A 29 -4.22 5.13 4.95
CA VAL A 29 -4.86 6.40 4.61
C VAL A 29 -4.74 6.64 3.12
N GLY A 30 -5.79 6.30 2.40
CA GLY A 30 -5.87 6.48 0.95
C GLY A 30 -6.87 7.57 0.53
N GLY A 31 -6.73 8.06 -0.69
CA GLY A 31 -7.62 9.11 -1.24
C GLY A 31 -9.06 8.64 -1.51
N THR A 32 -9.31 7.34 -1.55
CA THR A 32 -10.65 6.77 -1.80
C THR A 32 -11.23 6.06 -0.57
N LYS A 33 -10.38 5.57 0.32
CA LYS A 33 -10.78 4.85 1.53
C LYS A 33 -9.78 5.07 2.66
N LEU A 34 -10.28 5.09 3.88
CA LEU A 34 -9.51 4.92 5.11
C LEU A 34 -9.73 3.49 5.61
N ALA A 35 -8.67 2.81 5.98
CA ALA A 35 -8.76 1.46 6.53
C ALA A 35 -7.92 1.32 7.80
N ALA A 36 -8.37 0.47 8.71
CA ALA A 36 -7.63 0.09 9.90
C ALA A 36 -7.80 -1.41 10.18
N ALA A 37 -6.77 -2.02 10.76
CA ALA A 37 -6.78 -3.43 11.14
C ALA A 37 -5.97 -3.67 12.41
N THR A 38 -6.32 -4.72 13.15
CA THR A 38 -5.45 -5.33 14.15
C THR A 38 -4.76 -6.54 13.53
N ILE A 39 -3.44 -6.61 13.69
CA ILE A 39 -2.59 -7.62 13.02
C ILE A 39 -1.67 -8.26 14.07
N GLU A 40 -1.57 -9.59 14.05
CA GLU A 40 -0.69 -10.36 14.93
C GLU A 40 0.79 -10.26 14.51
N PRO A 41 1.75 -10.59 15.40
CA PRO A 41 3.18 -10.63 15.07
C PRO A 41 3.51 -11.55 13.89
N GLY A 42 2.68 -12.57 13.63
CA GLY A 42 2.77 -13.44 12.45
C GLY A 42 2.29 -12.79 11.14
N GLY A 43 1.73 -11.59 11.17
CA GLY A 43 1.17 -10.90 10.00
C GLY A 43 -0.27 -11.31 9.67
N ARG A 44 -0.90 -12.18 10.47
CA ARG A 44 -2.31 -12.55 10.30
C ARG A 44 -3.20 -11.38 10.73
N LEU A 45 -4.12 -11.02 9.87
CA LEU A 45 -5.13 -10.00 10.14
C LEU A 45 -6.20 -10.60 11.08
N ILE A 46 -6.47 -9.94 12.21
CA ILE A 46 -7.48 -10.34 13.21
C ILE A 46 -8.82 -9.70 12.89
N ALA A 47 -8.82 -8.37 12.80
CA ALA A 47 -10.02 -7.60 12.50
C ALA A 47 -9.67 -6.46 11.53
N ARG A 48 -10.65 -6.06 10.71
CA ARG A 48 -10.50 -4.95 9.75
C ARG A 48 -11.78 -4.15 9.65
N ARG A 49 -11.60 -2.84 9.54
CA ARG A 49 -12.67 -1.90 9.18
C ARG A 49 -12.19 -0.92 8.14
N GLN A 50 -13.13 -0.42 7.35
CA GLN A 50 -12.85 0.63 6.36
C GLN A 50 -14.06 1.52 6.17
N VAL A 51 -13.81 2.76 5.75
CA VAL A 51 -14.83 3.74 5.32
C VAL A 51 -14.34 4.43 4.05
N PRO A 52 -15.22 4.94 3.19
CA PRO A 52 -14.83 5.86 2.13
C PRO A 52 -14.10 7.08 2.71
N THR A 53 -13.13 7.62 1.99
CA THR A 53 -12.50 8.90 2.35
C THR A 53 -13.47 10.03 1.99
N PRO A 54 -13.97 10.82 2.96
CA PRO A 54 -14.85 11.94 2.67
C PRO A 54 -14.10 13.02 1.89
N GLY A 55 -14.75 13.54 0.83
CA GLY A 55 -14.16 14.58 -0.03
C GLY A 55 -14.54 16.02 0.35
N ASP A 56 -15.51 16.18 1.24
CA ASP A 56 -16.17 17.45 1.60
C ASP A 56 -15.79 17.97 3.00
N LEU A 57 -14.96 17.23 3.73
CA LEU A 57 -14.51 17.61 5.07
C LEU A 57 -13.24 18.46 5.03
N ASP A 58 -13.06 19.27 6.07
CA ASP A 58 -11.79 19.92 6.38
C ASP A 58 -10.76 18.94 6.96
N SER A 59 -9.57 19.42 7.22
CA SER A 59 -8.45 18.60 7.73
C SER A 59 -8.78 17.91 9.06
N GLU A 60 -9.42 18.62 9.98
CA GLU A 60 -9.81 18.07 11.29
C GLU A 60 -11.02 17.13 11.19
N GLY A 61 -11.94 17.38 10.27
CA GLY A 61 -13.06 16.48 9.98
C GLY A 61 -12.59 15.12 9.46
N LEU A 62 -11.60 15.12 8.58
CA LEU A 62 -10.99 13.90 8.09
C LEU A 62 -10.24 13.15 9.19
N TRP A 63 -9.51 13.87 10.06
CA TRP A 63 -8.85 13.26 11.21
C TRP A 63 -9.87 12.62 12.17
N ARG A 64 -10.96 13.32 12.51
CA ARG A 64 -12.03 12.74 13.35
C ARG A 64 -12.66 11.51 12.73
N THR A 65 -12.79 11.46 11.39
CA THR A 65 -13.30 10.29 10.68
C THR A 65 -12.35 9.09 10.83
N LEU A 66 -11.04 9.31 10.68
CA LEU A 66 -10.02 8.29 10.90
C LEU A 66 -10.02 7.81 12.35
N ASP A 67 -10.06 8.74 13.29
CA ASP A 67 -10.07 8.47 14.72
C ASP A 67 -11.27 7.61 15.14
N ALA A 68 -12.46 7.98 14.67
CA ALA A 68 -13.69 7.22 14.91
C ALA A 68 -13.67 5.83 14.26
N LEU A 69 -13.03 5.67 13.08
CA LEU A 69 -12.83 4.37 12.44
C LEU A 69 -11.95 3.47 13.33
N VAL A 70 -10.83 4.01 13.80
CA VAL A 70 -9.89 3.32 14.68
C VAL A 70 -10.57 2.92 15.99
N GLN A 71 -11.32 3.85 16.62
CA GLN A 71 -12.04 3.55 17.86
C GLN A 71 -13.00 2.37 17.68
N ARG A 72 -13.84 2.42 16.66
CA ARG A 72 -14.78 1.31 16.36
C ARG A 72 -14.09 -0.02 16.07
N LEU A 73 -12.86 0.00 15.53
CA LEU A 73 -12.08 -1.22 15.34
C LEU A 73 -11.58 -1.76 16.68
N LEU A 74 -11.01 -0.91 17.54
CA LEU A 74 -10.46 -1.28 18.83
C LEU A 74 -11.54 -1.83 19.77
N ASP A 75 -12.72 -1.16 19.82
CA ASP A 75 -13.88 -1.62 20.58
C ASP A 75 -14.30 -3.04 20.15
N ALA A 76 -14.39 -3.27 18.83
CA ALA A 76 -14.77 -4.57 18.29
C ALA A 76 -13.69 -5.65 18.48
N ALA A 77 -12.42 -5.25 18.61
CA ALA A 77 -11.30 -6.13 18.88
C ALA A 77 -11.08 -6.39 20.39
N GLY A 78 -11.84 -5.71 21.27
CA GLY A 78 -11.70 -5.81 22.70
C GLY A 78 -10.41 -5.18 23.25
N VAL A 79 -9.82 -4.23 22.54
CA VAL A 79 -8.62 -3.48 22.95
C VAL A 79 -9.07 -2.23 23.70
N ALA A 80 -8.88 -2.21 25.01
CA ALA A 80 -9.37 -1.16 25.90
C ALA A 80 -8.33 -0.05 26.14
N ALA A 81 -7.04 -0.38 26.05
CA ALA A 81 -5.96 0.55 26.35
C ALA A 81 -4.80 0.45 25.33
N PRO A 82 -4.04 1.53 25.10
CA PRO A 82 -2.93 1.54 24.15
C PRO A 82 -1.85 0.48 24.43
N ASP A 83 -1.57 0.19 25.67
CA ASP A 83 -0.55 -0.78 26.11
C ASP A 83 -0.91 -2.25 25.80
N GLU A 84 -2.15 -2.52 25.41
CA GLU A 84 -2.56 -3.81 24.85
C GLU A 84 -2.13 -3.99 23.39
N LEU A 85 -1.63 -2.93 22.75
CA LEU A 85 -1.04 -2.96 21.41
C LEU A 85 0.49 -3.05 21.48
N ALA A 86 1.09 -3.70 20.49
CA ALA A 86 2.54 -3.69 20.28
C ALA A 86 3.05 -2.36 19.71
N GLY A 87 2.17 -1.60 19.07
CA GLY A 87 2.43 -0.32 18.44
C GLY A 87 1.42 0.02 17.37
N VAL A 88 1.57 1.21 16.79
CA VAL A 88 0.75 1.72 15.69
C VAL A 88 1.61 1.93 14.46
N GLY A 89 1.29 1.26 13.36
CA GLY A 89 1.86 1.49 12.06
C GLY A 89 0.86 2.17 11.14
N ALA A 90 1.28 3.16 10.36
CA ALA A 90 0.39 3.81 9.40
C ALA A 90 1.05 4.03 8.04
N GLY A 91 0.30 3.73 6.97
CA GLY A 91 0.60 4.10 5.60
C GLY A 91 -0.23 5.30 5.17
N CYS A 92 0.38 6.28 4.52
CA CYS A 92 -0.31 7.43 3.94
C CYS A 92 0.34 7.83 2.63
N GLY A 93 -0.45 8.26 1.65
CA GLY A 93 0.05 8.81 0.40
C GLY A 93 1.02 9.97 0.63
N GLY A 94 1.95 10.14 -0.30
CA GLY A 94 2.95 11.19 -0.26
C GLY A 94 2.62 12.43 -1.08
N PRO A 95 3.55 13.40 -1.06
CA PRO A 95 4.83 13.40 -0.36
C PRO A 95 4.71 13.54 1.16
N MET A 96 5.78 13.14 1.87
CA MET A 96 5.86 13.32 3.32
C MET A 96 7.24 13.78 3.77
N GLN A 97 7.30 14.39 4.94
CA GLN A 97 8.53 14.66 5.67
C GLN A 97 8.80 13.47 6.60
N TRP A 98 9.72 12.62 6.20
CA TRP A 98 10.08 11.43 6.96
C TRP A 98 11.36 11.70 7.77
N PRO A 99 11.53 11.20 9.01
CA PRO A 99 10.64 10.32 9.76
C PRO A 99 9.58 11.04 10.60
N ALA A 100 9.48 12.37 10.52
CA ALA A 100 8.51 13.15 11.30
C ALA A 100 7.04 12.73 11.04
N GLY A 101 6.75 12.17 9.85
CA GLY A 101 5.41 11.71 9.49
C GLY A 101 4.43 12.86 9.24
N VAL A 102 4.96 14.01 8.77
CA VAL A 102 4.16 15.13 8.29
C VAL A 102 3.81 14.86 6.83
N VAL A 103 2.54 14.73 6.53
CA VAL A 103 2.05 14.26 5.23
C VAL A 103 1.35 15.34 4.42
N SER A 104 1.54 15.30 3.08
CA SER A 104 0.87 16.19 2.12
C SER A 104 0.35 15.39 0.92
N PRO A 105 -0.52 14.38 1.12
CA PRO A 105 -0.92 13.45 0.07
C PRO A 105 -1.63 14.15 -1.08
N LEU A 106 -1.19 13.89 -2.32
CA LEU A 106 -1.73 14.57 -3.51
C LEU A 106 -3.22 14.27 -3.73
N ASN A 107 -3.65 13.09 -3.33
CA ASN A 107 -5.03 12.59 -3.46
C ASN A 107 -5.92 12.91 -2.25
N ILE A 108 -5.41 13.64 -1.24
CA ILE A 108 -6.16 14.16 -0.08
C ILE A 108 -5.82 15.64 0.08
N PRO A 109 -6.44 16.54 -0.70
CA PRO A 109 -6.05 17.96 -0.74
C PRO A 109 -6.15 18.70 0.58
N VAL A 110 -7.03 18.28 1.48
CA VAL A 110 -7.24 18.93 2.79
C VAL A 110 -6.09 18.67 3.76
N TRP A 111 -5.28 17.64 3.53
CA TRP A 111 -4.07 17.41 4.31
C TRP A 111 -2.85 17.99 3.61
N ARG A 112 -2.43 19.17 4.05
CA ARG A 112 -1.16 19.80 3.66
C ARG A 112 -0.37 20.06 4.92
N SER A 113 0.85 19.51 4.95
CA SER A 113 1.72 19.50 6.15
C SER A 113 0.99 18.98 7.39
N PHE A 114 0.15 17.95 7.23
CA PHE A 114 -0.62 17.39 8.34
C PHE A 114 0.27 16.52 9.22
N PRO A 115 0.36 16.74 10.55
CA PRO A 115 1.28 16.06 11.45
C PRO A 115 0.72 14.68 11.88
N LEU A 116 0.55 13.76 10.92
CA LEU A 116 -0.14 12.48 11.15
C LEU A 116 0.53 11.64 12.26
N ARG A 117 1.87 11.55 12.27
CA ARG A 117 2.58 10.77 13.30
C ARG A 117 2.39 11.38 14.68
N GLU A 118 2.50 12.69 14.81
CA GLU A 118 2.32 13.40 16.09
C GLU A 118 0.91 13.19 16.64
N ARG A 119 -0.12 13.34 15.81
CA ARG A 119 -1.53 13.12 16.19
C ARG A 119 -1.77 11.68 16.67
N LEU A 120 -1.15 10.71 16.01
CA LEU A 120 -1.19 9.31 16.45
C LEU A 120 -0.41 9.10 17.74
N GLN A 121 0.73 9.78 17.95
CA GLN A 121 1.50 9.73 19.19
C GLN A 121 0.73 10.32 20.37
N GLU A 122 0.04 11.45 20.17
CA GLU A 122 -0.85 12.04 21.18
C GLU A 122 -1.95 11.07 21.63
N ARG A 123 -2.55 10.37 20.65
CA ARG A 123 -3.62 9.40 20.93
C ARG A 123 -3.13 8.10 21.59
N PHE A 124 -1.97 7.60 21.20
CA PHE A 124 -1.44 6.30 21.60
C PHE A 124 -0.13 6.43 22.39
N GLY A 125 -0.03 7.44 23.25
CA GLY A 125 1.18 7.68 24.05
C GLY A 125 1.72 6.44 24.75
N GLY A 126 3.05 6.33 24.83
CA GLY A 126 3.73 5.24 25.51
C GLY A 126 4.01 3.99 24.67
N ILE A 127 3.50 3.91 23.44
CA ILE A 127 3.80 2.81 22.50
C ILE A 127 4.42 3.34 21.19
N PRO A 128 5.17 2.51 20.44
CA PRO A 128 5.76 2.92 19.17
C PRO A 128 4.70 3.35 18.13
N VAL A 129 4.90 4.52 17.51
CA VAL A 129 4.08 5.01 16.40
C VAL A 129 4.99 5.28 15.19
N ARG A 130 4.72 4.61 14.06
CA ARG A 130 5.52 4.68 12.85
C ARG A 130 4.65 4.96 11.64
N VAL A 131 5.03 5.97 10.84
CA VAL A 131 4.27 6.40 9.66
C VAL A 131 5.18 6.36 8.44
N HIS A 132 4.76 5.70 7.38
CA HIS A 132 5.50 5.68 6.12
C HIS A 132 4.55 5.91 4.93
N ASN A 133 5.13 6.04 3.73
CA ASN A 133 4.35 6.10 2.50
C ASN A 133 3.54 4.80 2.31
N ASP A 134 2.31 4.92 1.79
CA ASP A 134 1.38 3.80 1.57
C ASP A 134 1.95 2.73 0.62
N ALA A 135 2.63 3.14 -0.47
CA ALA A 135 3.28 2.20 -1.38
C ALA A 135 4.49 1.51 -0.74
N ILE A 136 5.23 2.21 0.13
CA ILE A 136 6.31 1.59 0.92
C ILE A 136 5.74 0.58 1.93
N CYS A 137 4.63 0.91 2.58
CA CYS A 137 3.93 -0.06 3.41
C CYS A 137 3.49 -1.28 2.58
N ALA A 138 2.94 -1.08 1.37
CA ALA A 138 2.52 -2.20 0.53
C ALA A 138 3.71 -3.13 0.18
N VAL A 139 4.86 -2.60 -0.22
CA VAL A 139 6.03 -3.43 -0.51
C VAL A 139 6.59 -4.09 0.75
N ALA A 140 6.60 -3.41 1.89
CA ALA A 140 7.01 -4.01 3.16
C ALA A 140 6.11 -5.20 3.54
N GLY A 141 4.81 -5.09 3.30
CA GLY A 141 3.84 -6.18 3.49
C GLY A 141 4.14 -7.37 2.57
N GLU A 142 4.31 -7.12 1.28
CA GLU A 142 4.61 -8.16 0.29
C GLU A 142 5.97 -8.83 0.56
N HIS A 143 6.97 -8.07 1.00
CA HIS A 143 8.26 -8.62 1.38
C HIS A 143 8.18 -9.42 2.69
N TRP A 144 7.39 -8.98 3.65
CA TRP A 144 7.26 -9.65 4.95
C TRP A 144 6.43 -10.93 4.86
N ARG A 145 5.29 -10.90 4.13
CA ARG A 145 4.27 -11.98 4.16
C ARG A 145 3.69 -12.35 2.80
N GLY A 146 4.08 -11.70 1.72
CA GLY A 146 3.54 -11.88 0.38
C GLY A 146 4.54 -12.38 -0.65
N ALA A 147 4.38 -11.88 -1.88
CA ALA A 147 5.11 -12.32 -3.07
C ALA A 147 6.62 -12.05 -3.04
N GLY A 148 7.07 -11.08 -2.24
CA GLY A 148 8.49 -10.74 -2.06
C GLY A 148 9.19 -11.53 -0.94
N ARG A 149 8.49 -12.44 -0.26
CA ARG A 149 9.03 -13.15 0.90
C ARG A 149 10.27 -13.96 0.54
N GLY A 150 11.36 -13.77 1.33
CA GLY A 150 12.63 -14.48 1.17
C GLY A 150 13.55 -13.94 0.08
N ARG A 151 13.18 -12.82 -0.56
CA ARG A 151 14.01 -12.12 -1.55
C ARG A 151 14.74 -10.95 -0.90
N GLY A 152 15.97 -10.69 -1.32
CA GLY A 152 16.78 -9.58 -0.81
C GLY A 152 16.40 -8.24 -1.45
N ASN A 153 16.16 -8.25 -2.76
CA ASN A 153 15.97 -7.06 -3.58
C ASN A 153 14.60 -7.11 -4.29
N VAL A 154 13.66 -6.29 -3.81
CA VAL A 154 12.26 -6.29 -4.26
C VAL A 154 11.81 -4.90 -4.64
N LEU A 155 11.19 -4.76 -5.81
CA LEU A 155 10.35 -3.61 -6.14
C LEU A 155 8.88 -4.01 -5.96
N GLY A 156 8.18 -3.34 -5.04
CA GLY A 156 6.73 -3.44 -4.97
C GLY A 156 6.09 -2.27 -5.69
N MET A 157 5.04 -2.55 -6.46
CA MET A 157 4.28 -1.54 -7.20
C MET A 157 2.80 -1.66 -6.90
N VAL A 158 2.11 -0.53 -6.87
CA VAL A 158 0.65 -0.45 -6.82
C VAL A 158 0.18 0.34 -8.04
N VAL A 159 -0.55 -0.30 -8.94
CA VAL A 159 -1.08 0.31 -10.17
C VAL A 159 -2.61 0.34 -10.08
N SER A 160 -3.18 1.52 -9.83
CA SER A 160 -4.59 1.73 -9.56
C SER A 160 -5.05 3.13 -10.04
N THR A 161 -5.63 3.95 -9.16
CA THR A 161 -5.95 5.37 -9.43
C THR A 161 -4.67 6.19 -9.68
N GLY A 162 -3.56 5.79 -9.08
CA GLY A 162 -2.21 6.26 -9.33
C GLY A 162 -1.25 5.09 -9.57
N VAL A 163 0.03 5.40 -9.71
CA VAL A 163 1.13 4.43 -9.75
C VAL A 163 2.13 4.78 -8.67
N GLY A 164 2.20 3.97 -7.64
CA GLY A 164 3.18 4.07 -6.57
C GLY A 164 4.12 2.86 -6.53
N GLY A 165 5.18 2.97 -5.75
CA GLY A 165 6.08 1.85 -5.50
C GLY A 165 6.99 2.10 -4.30
N GLY A 166 7.69 1.05 -3.92
CA GLY A 166 8.69 1.07 -2.87
C GLY A 166 9.78 0.04 -3.15
N LEU A 167 10.94 0.24 -2.56
CA LEU A 167 12.12 -0.60 -2.75
C LEU A 167 12.51 -1.26 -1.43
N ILE A 168 12.82 -2.54 -1.53
CA ILE A 168 13.56 -3.31 -0.54
C ILE A 168 14.89 -3.66 -1.18
N LEU A 169 16.02 -3.30 -0.57
CA LEU A 169 17.35 -3.73 -0.97
C LEU A 169 18.07 -4.28 0.26
N ASP A 170 18.79 -5.37 0.11
CA ASP A 170 19.41 -6.11 1.22
C ASP A 170 18.42 -6.44 2.35
N SER A 171 17.19 -6.81 1.96
CA SER A 171 16.06 -7.11 2.88
C SER A 171 15.64 -5.94 3.78
N ARG A 172 15.94 -4.70 3.41
CA ARG A 172 15.59 -3.47 4.14
C ARG A 172 14.85 -2.49 3.25
N VAL A 173 13.90 -1.78 3.83
CA VAL A 173 13.23 -0.69 3.11
C VAL A 173 14.20 0.43 2.78
N ILE A 174 14.09 0.93 1.57
CA ILE A 174 14.86 2.10 1.12
C ILE A 174 13.96 3.33 1.24
N SER A 175 14.22 4.15 2.24
CA SER A 175 13.48 5.40 2.46
C SER A 175 14.01 6.54 1.60
N GLY A 176 15.30 6.53 1.23
CA GLY A 176 15.97 7.64 0.57
C GLY A 176 16.25 8.79 1.54
N ALA A 177 16.80 9.90 1.02
CA ALA A 177 17.22 11.03 1.83
C ALA A 177 16.05 11.76 2.51
N SER A 178 14.86 11.73 1.93
CA SER A 178 13.67 12.46 2.42
C SER A 178 12.48 11.56 2.74
N GLY A 179 12.65 10.22 2.70
CA GLY A 179 11.56 9.26 2.89
C GLY A 179 10.69 9.01 1.66
N ASN A 180 11.14 9.46 0.47
CA ASN A 180 10.36 9.41 -0.76
C ASN A 180 11.01 8.54 -1.85
N ALA A 181 11.91 7.61 -1.53
CA ALA A 181 12.46 6.67 -2.51
C ALA A 181 11.38 5.71 -3.03
N GLY A 182 11.55 5.23 -4.27
CA GLY A 182 10.63 4.26 -4.85
C GLY A 182 9.43 4.86 -5.58
N HIS A 183 9.38 6.17 -5.84
CA HIS A 183 8.32 6.84 -6.61
C HIS A 183 8.40 6.46 -8.11
N ILE A 184 8.32 5.16 -8.41
CA ILE A 184 8.44 4.57 -9.75
C ILE A 184 7.42 5.16 -10.74
N GLY A 185 6.26 5.60 -10.26
CA GLY A 185 5.23 6.24 -11.09
C GLY A 185 5.70 7.51 -11.80
N HIS A 186 6.76 8.14 -11.31
CA HIS A 186 7.31 9.36 -11.92
C HIS A 186 8.58 9.13 -12.76
N VAL A 187 8.99 7.88 -12.96
CA VAL A 187 10.00 7.54 -13.97
C VAL A 187 9.43 7.86 -15.36
N VAL A 188 10.21 8.59 -16.15
CA VAL A 188 9.83 8.99 -17.51
C VAL A 188 10.04 7.79 -18.45
N VAL A 189 8.95 7.27 -19.02
CA VAL A 189 8.94 6.14 -19.96
C VAL A 189 8.58 6.53 -21.37
N GLU A 190 8.06 7.74 -21.57
CA GLU A 190 7.70 8.30 -22.89
C GLU A 190 8.17 9.77 -22.97
N PRO A 191 9.51 10.02 -23.14
CA PRO A 191 10.07 11.37 -23.06
C PRO A 191 9.63 12.29 -24.21
N VAL A 192 9.30 11.73 -25.37
CA VAL A 192 8.86 12.48 -26.55
C VAL A 192 7.37 12.25 -26.79
N GLY A 193 6.59 13.33 -26.79
CA GLY A 193 5.13 13.25 -27.02
C GLY A 193 4.32 12.72 -25.84
N GLY A 194 4.95 12.34 -24.73
CA GLY A 194 4.30 11.79 -23.56
C GLY A 194 3.31 12.76 -22.88
N PRO A 195 2.25 12.24 -22.24
CA PRO A 195 1.23 13.05 -21.59
C PRO A 195 1.79 13.84 -20.39
N LEU A 196 1.15 14.97 -20.07
CA LEU A 196 1.47 15.76 -18.88
C LEU A 196 1.10 14.97 -17.62
N CYS A 197 2.02 14.89 -16.67
CA CYS A 197 1.83 14.28 -15.38
C CYS A 197 1.41 15.32 -14.33
N SER A 198 0.69 14.89 -13.29
CA SER A 198 0.34 15.73 -12.14
C SER A 198 1.54 16.32 -11.39
N CYS A 199 2.73 15.71 -11.52
CA CYS A 199 3.98 16.24 -10.97
C CYS A 199 4.59 17.40 -11.78
N GLY A 200 4.00 17.75 -12.94
CA GLY A 200 4.51 18.80 -13.85
C GLY A 200 5.41 18.28 -14.97
N ALA A 201 5.96 17.07 -14.88
CA ALA A 201 6.75 16.46 -15.94
C ALA A 201 5.88 15.83 -17.04
N ARG A 202 6.50 15.41 -18.15
CA ARG A 202 5.82 14.68 -19.24
C ARG A 202 6.34 13.27 -19.36
N GLY A 203 5.44 12.34 -19.77
CA GLY A 203 5.78 10.96 -20.07
C GLY A 203 6.10 10.09 -18.86
N CYS A 204 5.70 10.50 -17.66
CA CYS A 204 5.80 9.66 -16.45
C CYS A 204 4.97 8.39 -16.60
N LEU A 205 5.43 7.29 -16.02
CA LEU A 205 4.71 6.02 -15.97
C LEU A 205 3.27 6.20 -15.47
N GLU A 206 3.06 6.96 -14.39
CA GLU A 206 1.74 7.21 -13.83
C GLU A 206 0.80 7.91 -14.81
N ALA A 207 1.28 8.88 -15.56
CA ALA A 207 0.48 9.60 -16.55
C ALA A 207 0.01 8.70 -17.71
N ILE A 208 0.62 7.52 -17.87
CA ILE A 208 0.32 6.55 -18.92
C ILE A 208 -0.49 5.37 -18.37
N ALA A 209 -0.08 4.80 -17.25
CA ALA A 209 -0.55 3.50 -16.77
C ALA A 209 -1.59 3.58 -15.64
N ARG A 210 -1.85 4.75 -15.02
CA ARG A 210 -2.92 4.85 -14.02
C ARG A 210 -4.29 4.66 -14.65
N GLY A 211 -5.22 4.06 -13.90
CA GLY A 211 -6.56 3.74 -14.40
C GLY A 211 -7.30 4.89 -15.09
N PRO A 212 -7.44 6.07 -14.45
CA PRO A 212 -8.09 7.22 -15.08
C PRO A 212 -7.42 7.70 -16.38
N ALA A 213 -6.09 7.60 -16.50
CA ALA A 213 -5.38 7.98 -17.71
C ALA A 213 -5.64 6.99 -18.85
N LEU A 214 -5.72 5.69 -18.54
CA LEU A 214 -6.07 4.66 -19.53
C LEU A 214 -7.50 4.81 -20.02
N VAL A 215 -8.46 5.07 -19.14
CA VAL A 215 -9.85 5.35 -19.49
C VAL A 215 -9.93 6.57 -20.42
N ALA A 216 -9.32 7.69 -20.04
CA ALA A 216 -9.32 8.91 -20.84
C ALA A 216 -8.64 8.69 -22.22
N TRP A 217 -7.58 7.88 -22.28
CA TRP A 217 -6.95 7.50 -23.54
C TRP A 217 -7.89 6.65 -24.40
N ALA A 218 -8.54 5.64 -23.81
CA ALA A 218 -9.45 4.75 -24.52
C ALA A 218 -10.71 5.49 -25.03
N GLN A 219 -11.26 6.40 -24.24
CA GLN A 219 -12.39 7.23 -24.67
C GLN A 219 -12.05 8.11 -25.88
N ARG A 220 -10.85 8.69 -25.92
CA ARG A 220 -10.36 9.41 -27.13
C ARG A 220 -10.22 8.50 -28.34
N ALA A 221 -9.95 7.20 -28.14
CA ALA A 221 -9.90 6.18 -29.17
C ALA A 221 -11.28 5.57 -29.53
N GLY A 222 -12.38 6.13 -29.02
CA GLY A 222 -13.75 5.72 -29.33
C GLY A 222 -14.38 4.69 -28.38
N TRP A 223 -13.69 4.28 -27.31
CA TRP A 223 -14.26 3.35 -26.33
C TRP A 223 -15.20 4.07 -25.37
N ARG A 224 -16.46 3.55 -25.24
CA ARG A 224 -17.50 4.06 -24.32
C ARG A 224 -17.55 5.60 -24.26
N GLN A 225 -17.53 6.27 -25.41
CA GLN A 225 -17.63 7.75 -25.47
C GLN A 225 -18.93 8.21 -24.81
N GLY A 226 -18.83 9.30 -24.01
CA GLY A 226 -19.97 9.86 -23.30
C GLY A 226 -20.41 9.11 -22.05
N GLN A 227 -19.66 8.11 -21.58
CA GLN A 227 -19.88 7.40 -20.32
C GLN A 227 -18.85 7.87 -19.27
N PRO A 228 -19.15 8.88 -18.44
CA PRO A 228 -18.18 9.44 -17.48
C PRO A 228 -17.82 8.46 -16.35
N ASP A 229 -18.72 7.52 -16.04
CA ASP A 229 -18.54 6.55 -14.94
C ASP A 229 -17.79 5.29 -15.36
N ALA A 230 -17.33 5.20 -16.62
CA ALA A 230 -16.55 4.08 -17.10
C ALA A 230 -15.21 3.98 -16.37
N THR A 231 -14.86 2.78 -15.92
CA THR A 231 -13.69 2.51 -15.08
C THR A 231 -12.58 1.79 -15.83
N ALA A 232 -11.37 1.78 -15.27
CA ALA A 232 -10.27 0.98 -15.80
C ALA A 232 -10.54 -0.53 -15.69
N LYS A 233 -11.40 -0.95 -14.73
CA LYS A 233 -11.85 -2.34 -14.64
C LYS A 233 -12.71 -2.69 -15.85
N ASP A 234 -13.69 -1.86 -16.18
CA ASP A 234 -14.54 -2.08 -17.37
C ASP A 234 -13.69 -2.14 -18.64
N LEU A 235 -12.68 -1.27 -18.75
CA LEU A 235 -11.77 -1.26 -19.90
C LEU A 235 -10.94 -2.54 -19.99
N ALA A 236 -10.48 -3.07 -18.86
CA ALA A 236 -9.76 -4.34 -18.79
C ALA A 236 -10.68 -5.53 -19.11
N ASP A 237 -11.89 -5.53 -18.56
CA ASP A 237 -12.89 -6.60 -18.79
C ASP A 237 -13.28 -6.65 -20.29
N ASP A 238 -13.55 -5.50 -20.91
CA ASP A 238 -13.82 -5.41 -22.35
C ASP A 238 -12.60 -5.89 -23.17
N GLY A 239 -11.38 -5.51 -22.76
CA GLY A 239 -10.14 -5.97 -23.38
C GLY A 239 -9.98 -7.49 -23.30
N ALA A 240 -10.27 -8.08 -22.16
CA ALA A 240 -10.22 -9.54 -21.96
C ALA A 240 -11.26 -10.28 -22.85
N GLN A 241 -12.36 -9.60 -23.21
CA GLN A 241 -13.36 -10.10 -24.15
C GLN A 241 -13.02 -9.80 -25.62
N GLY A 242 -11.82 -9.27 -25.90
CA GLY A 242 -11.33 -9.02 -27.25
C GLY A 242 -11.63 -7.63 -27.81
N HIS A 243 -12.15 -6.70 -27.00
CA HIS A 243 -12.37 -5.32 -27.49
C HIS A 243 -11.04 -4.66 -27.88
N PRO A 244 -10.87 -4.19 -29.14
CA PRO A 244 -9.57 -3.78 -29.64
C PRO A 244 -8.95 -2.59 -28.90
N VAL A 245 -9.76 -1.61 -28.47
CA VAL A 245 -9.28 -0.46 -27.69
C VAL A 245 -8.91 -0.87 -26.26
N GLY A 246 -9.67 -1.79 -25.65
CA GLY A 246 -9.35 -2.35 -24.32
C GLY A 246 -8.01 -3.08 -24.33
N MET A 247 -7.79 -3.96 -25.32
CA MET A 247 -6.51 -4.65 -25.54
C MET A 247 -5.36 -3.67 -25.77
N ALA A 248 -5.58 -2.65 -26.62
CA ALA A 248 -4.56 -1.64 -26.90
C ALA A 248 -4.20 -0.81 -25.67
N ALA A 249 -5.17 -0.49 -24.80
CA ALA A 249 -4.94 0.22 -23.55
C ALA A 249 -4.10 -0.63 -22.57
N MET A 250 -4.43 -1.93 -22.40
CA MET A 250 -3.67 -2.83 -21.55
C MET A 250 -2.25 -3.04 -22.09
N ARG A 251 -2.08 -3.19 -23.39
CA ARG A 251 -0.77 -3.26 -24.05
C ARG A 251 0.05 -1.98 -23.81
N ARG A 252 -0.58 -0.80 -23.91
CA ARG A 252 0.07 0.49 -23.60
C ARG A 252 0.57 0.55 -22.17
N ALA A 253 -0.27 0.15 -21.22
CA ALA A 253 0.11 0.09 -19.80
C ALA A 253 1.23 -0.93 -19.55
N GLY A 254 1.11 -2.14 -20.08
CA GLY A 254 2.11 -3.19 -19.93
C GLY A 254 3.49 -2.77 -20.46
N ARG A 255 3.54 -2.15 -21.66
CA ARG A 255 4.79 -1.62 -22.22
C ARG A 255 5.43 -0.55 -21.33
N ALA A 256 4.64 0.40 -20.84
CA ALA A 256 5.14 1.44 -19.96
C ALA A 256 5.70 0.87 -18.64
N LEU A 257 5.01 -0.11 -18.06
CA LEU A 257 5.46 -0.85 -16.88
C LEU A 257 6.77 -1.61 -17.18
N GLY A 258 6.85 -2.32 -18.29
CA GLY A 258 8.04 -3.08 -18.68
C GLY A 258 9.30 -2.20 -18.80
N ILE A 259 9.18 -1.00 -19.40
CA ILE A 259 10.28 -0.03 -19.51
C ILE A 259 10.73 0.46 -18.12
N ALA A 260 9.78 0.84 -17.25
CA ALA A 260 10.11 1.32 -15.92
C ALA A 260 10.76 0.23 -15.06
N ILE A 261 10.24 -1.00 -15.13
CA ILE A 261 10.78 -2.15 -14.41
C ILE A 261 12.18 -2.50 -14.92
N ALA A 262 12.41 -2.52 -16.24
CA ALA A 262 13.74 -2.76 -16.80
C ALA A 262 14.77 -1.74 -16.30
N SER A 263 14.39 -0.46 -16.24
CA SER A 263 15.25 0.61 -15.73
C SER A 263 15.57 0.41 -14.24
N ALA A 264 14.54 0.12 -13.43
CA ALA A 264 14.72 -0.14 -12.00
C ALA A 264 15.56 -1.41 -11.73
N ALA A 265 15.36 -2.47 -12.52
CA ALA A 265 16.10 -3.72 -12.40
C ALA A 265 17.60 -3.52 -12.63
N HIS A 266 17.98 -2.78 -13.68
CA HIS A 266 19.38 -2.47 -13.94
C HIS A 266 20.02 -1.57 -12.85
N LEU A 267 19.23 -0.68 -12.25
CA LEU A 267 19.73 0.25 -11.25
C LEU A 267 19.87 -0.38 -9.86
N CYS A 268 18.96 -1.32 -9.52
CA CYS A 268 18.80 -1.83 -8.15
C CYS A 268 19.08 -3.34 -8.02
N ASP A 269 19.50 -4.03 -9.11
CA ASP A 269 19.77 -5.49 -9.12
C ASP A 269 18.62 -6.29 -8.47
N LEU A 270 17.42 -6.15 -9.05
CA LEU A 270 16.18 -6.69 -8.48
C LEU A 270 16.03 -8.19 -8.75
N GLU A 271 15.53 -8.94 -7.76
CA GLU A 271 15.19 -10.36 -7.86
C GLU A 271 13.69 -10.56 -8.23
N VAL A 272 12.82 -9.70 -7.72
CA VAL A 272 11.38 -9.81 -7.95
C VAL A 272 10.71 -8.43 -7.98
N VAL A 273 9.70 -8.31 -8.84
CA VAL A 273 8.76 -7.19 -8.84
C VAL A 273 7.37 -7.71 -8.52
N SER A 274 6.76 -7.21 -7.45
CA SER A 274 5.36 -7.50 -7.12
C SER A 274 4.45 -6.37 -7.56
N ILE A 275 3.40 -6.66 -8.32
CA ILE A 275 2.46 -5.65 -8.83
C ILE A 275 1.08 -5.88 -8.23
N GLY A 276 0.65 -4.93 -7.40
CA GLY A 276 -0.69 -4.86 -6.83
C GLY A 276 -1.54 -3.74 -7.45
N GLY A 277 -2.69 -3.50 -6.85
CA GLY A 277 -3.66 -2.53 -7.31
C GLY A 277 -4.68 -3.12 -8.32
N GLY A 278 -5.71 -2.33 -8.64
CA GLY A 278 -6.82 -2.82 -9.46
C GLY A 278 -6.40 -3.25 -10.87
N LEU A 279 -5.42 -2.59 -11.45
CA LEU A 279 -5.00 -2.90 -12.82
C LEU A 279 -4.27 -4.24 -12.92
N SER A 280 -3.61 -4.72 -11.86
CA SER A 280 -2.96 -6.04 -11.87
C SER A 280 -3.96 -7.22 -12.04
N GLN A 281 -5.25 -6.96 -11.82
CA GLN A 281 -6.31 -7.95 -12.05
C GLN A 281 -6.65 -8.18 -13.52
N ALA A 282 -6.11 -7.37 -14.44
CA ALA A 282 -6.29 -7.53 -15.88
C ALA A 282 -5.63 -8.82 -16.44
N GLY A 283 -4.77 -9.48 -15.64
CA GLY A 283 -4.17 -10.76 -16.01
C GLY A 283 -3.25 -10.65 -17.23
N HIS A 284 -3.25 -11.68 -18.08
CA HIS A 284 -2.34 -11.83 -19.21
C HIS A 284 -2.36 -10.65 -20.19
N ILE A 285 -3.50 -9.99 -20.41
CA ILE A 285 -3.58 -8.85 -21.35
C ILE A 285 -2.74 -7.64 -20.92
N LEU A 286 -2.38 -7.56 -19.61
CA LEU A 286 -1.45 -6.59 -19.06
C LEU A 286 -0.03 -7.18 -18.91
N PHE A 287 0.08 -8.40 -18.36
CA PHE A 287 1.37 -8.98 -18.00
C PHE A 287 2.15 -9.46 -19.22
N ASP A 288 1.52 -10.05 -20.25
CA ASP A 288 2.25 -10.48 -21.47
C ASP A 288 2.98 -9.32 -22.15
N PRO A 289 2.35 -8.17 -22.48
CA PRO A 289 3.07 -7.04 -23.06
C PRO A 289 4.06 -6.36 -22.12
N LEU A 290 3.87 -6.49 -20.79
CA LEU A 290 4.85 -6.05 -19.81
C LEU A 290 6.11 -6.94 -19.88
N GLU A 291 5.97 -8.24 -19.82
CA GLU A 291 7.08 -9.20 -19.87
C GLU A 291 7.82 -9.13 -21.21
N GLU A 292 7.08 -9.06 -22.33
CA GLU A 292 7.66 -8.85 -23.65
C GLU A 292 8.57 -7.61 -23.68
N THR A 293 8.07 -6.50 -23.14
CA THR A 293 8.84 -5.24 -23.10
C THR A 293 10.00 -5.30 -22.12
N LEU A 294 9.79 -5.89 -20.94
CA LEU A 294 10.85 -6.12 -19.96
C LEU A 294 12.00 -6.92 -20.60
N HIS A 295 11.72 -8.05 -21.23
CA HIS A 295 12.72 -8.87 -21.90
C HIS A 295 13.40 -8.16 -23.09
N ALA A 296 12.69 -7.26 -23.79
CA ALA A 296 13.26 -6.47 -24.85
C ALA A 296 14.30 -5.46 -24.33
N HIS A 297 14.16 -4.97 -23.10
CA HIS A 297 15.01 -3.92 -22.52
C HIS A 297 15.98 -4.42 -21.44
N ALA A 298 15.65 -5.46 -20.69
CA ALA A 298 16.50 -6.05 -19.64
C ALA A 298 17.54 -7.02 -20.26
N LYS A 299 18.66 -6.50 -20.76
CA LYS A 299 19.63 -7.28 -21.55
C LYS A 299 20.86 -7.74 -20.77
N LEU A 300 21.18 -7.10 -19.66
CA LEU A 300 22.34 -7.52 -18.84
C LEU A 300 22.06 -8.89 -18.15
N ALA A 301 23.12 -9.68 -18.00
CA ALA A 301 22.96 -11.06 -17.53
C ALA A 301 22.31 -11.17 -16.15
N PHE A 302 22.63 -10.25 -15.25
CA PHE A 302 22.13 -10.28 -13.87
C PHE A 302 20.63 -9.97 -13.72
N VAL A 303 19.98 -9.34 -14.73
CA VAL A 303 18.53 -9.08 -14.70
C VAL A 303 17.70 -10.14 -15.42
N ARG A 304 18.32 -11.22 -15.94
CA ARG A 304 17.60 -12.24 -16.73
C ARG A 304 16.65 -13.09 -15.91
N ASP A 305 16.97 -13.28 -14.63
CA ASP A 305 16.21 -14.13 -13.71
C ASP A 305 15.17 -13.31 -12.91
N LEU A 306 15.04 -12.01 -13.23
CA LEU A 306 14.02 -11.14 -12.63
C LEU A 306 12.63 -11.71 -12.91
N THR A 307 11.84 -11.89 -11.86
CA THR A 307 10.44 -12.32 -11.98
C THR A 307 9.49 -11.18 -11.68
N VAL A 308 8.42 -11.06 -12.48
CA VAL A 308 7.32 -10.13 -12.22
C VAL A 308 6.09 -10.95 -11.83
N VAL A 309 5.51 -10.65 -10.67
CA VAL A 309 4.41 -11.43 -10.11
C VAL A 309 3.28 -10.52 -9.62
N PRO A 310 2.04 -10.97 -9.65
CA PRO A 310 0.95 -10.31 -8.94
C PRO A 310 1.23 -10.27 -7.43
N ALA A 311 0.86 -9.17 -6.76
CA ALA A 311 0.91 -9.05 -5.31
C ALA A 311 0.01 -10.09 -4.63
N ALA A 312 0.52 -10.77 -3.60
CA ALA A 312 -0.16 -11.88 -2.94
C ALA A 312 -1.15 -11.42 -1.86
N LEU A 313 -0.91 -10.27 -1.22
CA LEU A 313 -1.73 -9.78 -0.11
C LEU A 313 -2.92 -8.94 -0.58
N GLY A 314 -3.01 -8.62 -1.87
CA GLY A 314 -4.10 -7.86 -2.45
C GLY A 314 -4.33 -6.54 -1.73
N GLN A 315 -5.57 -6.27 -1.34
CA GLN A 315 -5.96 -5.02 -0.66
C GLN A 315 -5.45 -4.91 0.79
N ASN A 316 -4.84 -5.95 1.35
CA ASN A 316 -4.31 -5.94 2.71
C ASN A 316 -2.81 -5.61 2.75
N ALA A 317 -2.13 -5.49 1.61
CA ALA A 317 -0.69 -5.28 1.54
C ALA A 317 -0.24 -4.05 2.36
N GLY A 318 -0.92 -2.90 2.21
CA GLY A 318 -0.63 -1.67 2.97
C GLY A 318 -0.79 -1.86 4.49
N LEU A 319 -1.87 -2.51 4.92
CA LEU A 319 -2.13 -2.78 6.35
C LEU A 319 -1.10 -3.77 6.93
N VAL A 320 -0.80 -4.87 6.22
CA VAL A 320 0.22 -5.84 6.65
C VAL A 320 1.59 -5.17 6.72
N GLY A 321 1.91 -4.30 5.77
CA GLY A 321 3.15 -3.54 5.77
C GLY A 321 3.22 -2.49 6.88
N ALA A 322 2.13 -1.80 7.17
CA ALA A 322 2.06 -0.89 8.32
C ALA A 322 2.34 -1.65 9.64
N ALA A 323 1.81 -2.87 9.81
CA ALA A 323 2.16 -3.72 10.94
C ALA A 323 3.63 -4.19 10.91
N ALA A 324 4.20 -4.41 9.72
CA ALA A 324 5.61 -4.76 9.58
C ALA A 324 6.55 -3.66 10.07
N LEU A 325 6.15 -2.37 9.97
CA LEU A 325 6.90 -1.26 10.57
C LEU A 325 7.06 -1.44 12.08
N ILE A 326 6.12 -2.13 12.74
CA ILE A 326 6.16 -2.39 14.20
C ILE A 326 6.92 -3.68 14.49
N PHE A 327 6.52 -4.80 13.88
CA PHE A 327 7.04 -6.13 14.23
C PHE A 327 8.41 -6.47 13.64
N ALA A 328 8.81 -5.80 12.57
CA ALA A 328 10.09 -6.01 11.90
C ALA A 328 10.78 -4.66 11.61
N ALA A 329 10.77 -3.80 12.60
CA ALA A 329 11.28 -2.44 12.54
C ALA A 329 12.73 -2.36 12.04
N ASN A 330 13.58 -3.27 12.43
CA ASN A 330 14.97 -3.36 11.99
C ASN A 330 15.15 -3.51 10.47
N ARG A 331 14.09 -3.88 9.76
CA ARG A 331 14.06 -3.98 8.29
C ARG A 331 13.27 -2.86 7.63
N TYR A 332 12.17 -2.43 8.24
CA TYR A 332 11.18 -1.58 7.59
C TYR A 332 11.04 -0.19 8.20
N TRP A 333 11.80 0.10 9.27
CA TRP A 333 11.83 1.42 9.87
C TRP A 333 13.28 1.79 10.24
N THR A 334 13.78 2.90 9.70
CA THR A 334 15.15 3.41 9.94
C THR A 334 15.13 4.84 10.49
N GLY A 335 13.98 5.28 11.02
CA GLY A 335 13.75 6.67 11.41
C GLY A 335 13.85 6.96 12.92
N ASP A 336 14.40 6.03 13.71
CA ASP A 336 14.67 6.25 15.15
C ASP A 336 16.11 6.66 15.36
#